data_9eec61934ce3e7dc0c8d07f653f0d968
#
_entry.id   9eec61934ce3e7dc0c8d07f653f0d968
#
_cell.length_a   1.000
_cell.length_b   1.000
_cell.length_c   1.000
_cell.angle_alpha   90.00
_cell.angle_beta   90.00
_cell.angle_gamma   90.00
#
_symmetry.space_group_name_H-M   'P 1'
#
loop_
_entity.id
_entity.type
_entity.pdbx_description
1 polymer ?
#
loop_
_entity_poly.entity_id
_entity_poly.type
_entity_poly.pdbx_seq_one_letter_code
_entity_poly.pdbx_strand_id
1 'polypeptide(L)'
;MSSEQPFQLFNTLSGNKERLEAIDPKHLKIYACGPTVYNYAHIGNARMAVVFDTLVRTLRVIYPKVTYVSNITDIDDKIIEAAKEQNVEITSITEKYTKISVSYTHLRAHETLGNL
;
A
#
# COMPACT_ATOMS: atom_id res chain seq x y z
N MET A 1 2.37 35.86 -1.68
CA MET A 1 1.43 34.93 -2.38
C MET A 1 2.26 33.73 -2.83
N SER A 2 2.28 32.70 -2.02
CA SER A 2 2.91 31.44 -2.42
C SER A 2 2.00 30.80 -3.47
N SER A 3 2.49 30.71 -4.69
CA SER A 3 1.88 29.86 -5.71
C SER A 3 2.01 28.41 -5.25
N GLU A 4 1.06 27.95 -4.46
CA GLU A 4 0.96 26.54 -4.11
C GLU A 4 0.78 25.77 -5.41
N GLN A 5 1.86 25.14 -5.87
CA GLN A 5 1.73 24.25 -6.99
C GLN A 5 0.81 23.10 -6.56
N PRO A 6 -0.29 22.84 -7.28
CA PRO A 6 -1.24 21.82 -6.91
C PRO A 6 -0.52 20.46 -6.93
N PHE A 7 -0.80 19.63 -5.92
CA PHE A 7 -0.27 18.27 -5.89
C PHE A 7 -0.86 17.47 -7.06
N GLN A 8 0.03 16.90 -7.88
CA GLN A 8 -0.37 16.19 -9.10
C GLN A 8 0.13 14.75 -9.08
N LEU A 9 -0.69 13.86 -9.59
CA LEU A 9 -0.35 12.45 -9.82
C LEU A 9 -0.57 12.09 -11.29
N PHE A 10 0.20 11.12 -11.77
CA PHE A 10 -0.03 10.54 -13.08
C PHE A 10 -1.24 9.61 -13.01
N ASN A 11 -2.27 9.90 -13.81
CA ASN A 11 -3.44 9.05 -13.94
C ASN A 11 -3.27 8.13 -15.15
N THR A 12 -3.16 6.83 -14.91
CA THR A 12 -2.96 5.84 -15.96
C THR A 12 -4.17 5.74 -16.91
N LEU A 13 -5.37 6.04 -16.42
CA LEU A 13 -6.59 5.99 -17.23
C LEU A 13 -6.61 7.07 -18.31
N SER A 14 -6.25 8.30 -17.93
CA SER A 14 -6.20 9.43 -18.86
C SER A 14 -4.85 9.59 -19.56
N GLY A 15 -3.79 8.94 -19.05
CA GLY A 15 -2.43 9.08 -19.55
C GLY A 15 -1.76 10.42 -19.23
N ASN A 16 -2.32 11.22 -18.33
CA ASN A 16 -1.84 12.56 -18.01
C ASN A 16 -1.56 12.74 -16.52
N LYS A 17 -0.75 13.76 -16.20
CA LYS A 17 -0.65 14.27 -14.83
C LYS A 17 -1.87 15.12 -14.54
N GLU A 18 -2.56 14.80 -13.47
CA GLU A 18 -3.77 15.47 -13.03
C GLU A 18 -3.64 15.96 -11.61
N ARG A 19 -4.33 17.03 -11.30
CA ARG A 19 -4.45 17.53 -9.93
C ARG A 19 -5.18 16.50 -9.09
N LEU A 20 -4.63 16.19 -7.91
CA LEU A 20 -5.33 15.36 -6.95
C LEU A 20 -6.43 16.17 -6.27
N GLU A 21 -7.66 15.76 -6.48
CA GLU A 21 -8.84 16.35 -5.86
C GLU A 21 -9.53 15.30 -4.98
N ALA A 22 -9.59 15.57 -3.69
CA ALA A 22 -10.30 14.69 -2.76
C ALA A 22 -11.81 14.89 -2.90
N ILE A 23 -12.57 13.80 -2.86
CA ILE A 23 -14.04 13.85 -2.82
C ILE A 23 -14.51 14.63 -1.58
N ASP A 24 -13.84 14.42 -0.45
CA ASP A 24 -14.02 15.21 0.75
C ASP A 24 -12.72 15.98 1.06
N PRO A 25 -12.69 17.31 0.93
CA PRO A 25 -11.50 18.12 1.18
C PRO A 25 -10.97 18.01 2.61
N LYS A 26 -11.79 17.59 3.57
CA LYS A 26 -11.39 17.39 4.97
C LYS A 26 -10.86 16.00 5.25
N HIS A 27 -11.14 15.03 4.39
CA HIS A 27 -10.77 13.65 4.62
C HIS A 27 -10.41 12.90 3.33
N LEU A 28 -9.14 12.90 2.98
CA LEU A 28 -8.64 12.12 1.86
C LEU A 28 -8.58 10.63 2.22
N LYS A 29 -9.16 9.80 1.38
CA LYS A 29 -9.15 8.34 1.52
C LYS A 29 -8.40 7.72 0.34
N ILE A 30 -7.47 6.84 0.65
CA ILE A 30 -6.65 6.14 -0.35
C ILE A 30 -6.85 4.64 -0.18
N TYR A 31 -7.18 3.96 -1.26
CA TYR A 31 -7.18 2.51 -1.32
C TYR A 31 -6.10 2.05 -2.30
N ALA A 32 -5.22 1.16 -1.85
CA ALA A 32 -4.18 0.57 -2.66
C ALA A 32 -4.29 -0.95 -2.68
N CYS A 33 -3.99 -1.55 -3.84
CA CYS A 33 -3.85 -2.99 -3.93
C CYS A 33 -2.62 -3.43 -3.14
N GLY A 34 -2.80 -4.36 -2.22
CA GLY A 34 -1.73 -4.91 -1.41
C GLY A 34 -1.07 -6.15 -2.03
N PRO A 35 -0.16 -6.79 -1.30
CA PRO A 35 0.56 -7.95 -1.79
C PRO A 35 -0.33 -9.18 -1.89
N THR A 36 0.01 -10.07 -2.85
CA THR A 36 -0.51 -11.44 -2.91
C THR A 36 0.35 -12.33 -2.03
N VAL A 37 -0.28 -13.07 -1.12
CA VAL A 37 0.41 -13.81 -0.04
C VAL A 37 0.72 -15.25 -0.44
N TYR A 38 1.61 -15.43 -1.40
CA TYR A 38 2.08 -16.75 -1.87
C TYR A 38 3.55 -17.03 -1.54
N ASN A 39 4.33 -15.99 -1.19
CA ASN A 39 5.76 -16.09 -0.91
C ASN A 39 6.22 -14.93 -0.02
N TYR A 40 7.49 -14.95 0.38
CA TYR A 40 8.13 -13.84 1.07
C TYR A 40 8.11 -12.56 0.24
N ALA A 41 8.01 -11.42 0.90
CA ALA A 41 8.12 -10.14 0.23
C ALA A 41 9.52 -9.96 -0.37
N HIS A 42 9.57 -9.48 -1.60
CA HIS A 42 10.81 -9.11 -2.28
C HIS A 42 10.91 -7.59 -2.46
N ILE A 43 12.01 -7.11 -3.02
CA ILE A 43 12.28 -5.68 -3.18
C ILE A 43 11.17 -4.93 -3.94
N GLY A 44 10.48 -5.58 -4.87
CA GLY A 44 9.34 -4.99 -5.57
C GLY A 44 8.17 -4.66 -4.65
N ASN A 45 7.87 -5.54 -3.69
CA ASN A 45 6.84 -5.29 -2.66
C ASN A 45 7.28 -4.15 -1.72
N ALA A 46 8.56 -4.15 -1.32
CA ALA A 46 9.13 -3.09 -0.48
C ALA A 46 9.06 -1.72 -1.19
N ARG A 47 9.37 -1.67 -2.49
CA ARG A 47 9.26 -0.43 -3.29
C ARG A 47 7.85 0.14 -3.23
N MET A 48 6.83 -0.68 -3.47
CA MET A 48 5.43 -0.24 -3.42
C MET A 48 5.11 0.32 -2.03
N ALA A 49 5.51 -0.39 -0.98
CA ALA A 49 5.29 0.01 0.39
C ALA A 49 5.89 1.39 0.70
N VAL A 50 7.15 1.63 0.31
CA VAL A 50 7.85 2.91 0.52
C VAL A 50 7.22 4.04 -0.28
N VAL A 51 6.82 3.78 -1.53
CA VAL A 51 6.16 4.77 -2.39
C VAL A 51 4.84 5.23 -1.78
N PHE A 52 4.00 4.29 -1.34
CA PHE A 52 2.72 4.65 -0.70
C PHE A 52 2.91 5.30 0.67
N ASP A 53 3.90 4.90 1.46
CA ASP A 53 4.20 5.56 2.72
C ASP A 53 4.63 7.02 2.49
N THR A 54 5.51 7.26 1.52
CA THR A 54 5.93 8.61 1.12
C THR A 54 4.75 9.45 0.66
N LEU A 55 3.88 8.88 -0.18
CA LEU A 55 2.66 9.54 -0.66
C LEU A 55 1.75 9.94 0.50
N VAL A 56 1.46 9.01 1.41
CA VAL A 56 0.59 9.26 2.57
C VAL A 56 1.17 10.35 3.47
N ARG A 57 2.47 10.31 3.77
CA ARG A 57 3.15 11.34 4.58
C ARG A 57 3.07 12.72 3.92
N THR A 58 3.30 12.80 2.62
CA THR A 58 3.18 14.05 1.86
C THR A 58 1.74 14.58 1.91
N LEU A 59 0.76 13.72 1.70
CA LEU A 59 -0.65 14.12 1.70
C LEU A 59 -1.16 14.55 3.09
N ARG A 60 -0.59 14.02 4.17
CA ARG A 60 -0.89 14.46 5.55
C ARG A 60 -0.44 15.90 5.84
N VAL A 61 0.48 16.44 5.06
CA VAL A 61 0.85 17.87 5.15
C VAL A 61 -0.19 18.76 4.47
N ILE A 62 -0.90 18.22 3.47
CA ILE A 62 -1.84 18.97 2.62
C ILE A 62 -3.28 18.85 3.13
N TYR A 63 -3.66 17.65 3.58
CA TYR A 63 -5.03 17.34 4.00
C TYR A 63 -5.13 17.17 5.51
N PRO A 64 -6.19 17.70 6.16
CA PRO A 64 -6.39 17.60 7.60
C PRO A 64 -6.45 16.15 8.12
N LYS A 65 -6.98 15.24 7.30
CA LYS A 65 -7.09 13.83 7.62
C LYS A 65 -6.82 12.98 6.38
N VAL A 66 -5.97 11.97 6.54
CA VAL A 66 -5.67 10.99 5.48
C VAL A 66 -5.85 9.59 6.04
N THR A 67 -6.71 8.81 5.41
CA THR A 67 -6.88 7.38 5.69
C THR A 67 -6.31 6.57 4.52
N TYR A 68 -5.40 5.67 4.83
CA TYR A 68 -4.82 4.74 3.87
C TYR A 68 -5.25 3.31 4.20
N VAL A 69 -5.75 2.61 3.21
CA VAL A 69 -6.16 1.21 3.30
C VAL A 69 -5.47 0.42 2.21
N SER A 70 -4.89 -0.71 2.58
CA SER A 70 -4.34 -1.69 1.64
C SER A 70 -4.93 -3.05 1.94
N ASN A 71 -5.34 -3.78 0.92
CA ASN A 71 -5.80 -5.15 1.08
C ASN A 71 -4.62 -6.14 1.13
N ILE A 72 -4.94 -7.37 1.46
CA ILE A 72 -4.09 -8.54 1.23
C ILE A 72 -4.87 -9.46 0.31
N THR A 73 -4.25 -9.89 -0.80
CA THR A 73 -4.86 -10.84 -1.73
C THR A 73 -4.51 -12.25 -1.30
N ASP A 74 -5.50 -13.00 -0.85
CA ASP A 74 -5.40 -14.37 -0.32
C ASP A 74 -5.98 -15.44 -1.27
N ILE A 75 -6.53 -15.02 -2.40
CA ILE A 75 -6.99 -15.90 -3.50
C ILE A 75 -6.42 -15.37 -4.81
N ASP A 76 -5.55 -16.15 -5.44
CA ASP A 76 -4.88 -15.80 -6.70
C ASP A 76 -4.29 -17.07 -7.33
N ASP A 77 -4.12 -17.10 -8.64
CA ASP A 77 -3.54 -18.24 -9.36
C ASP A 77 -2.16 -18.61 -8.83
N LYS A 78 -1.34 -17.62 -8.46
CA LYS A 78 -0.01 -17.84 -7.87
C LYS A 78 -0.06 -18.56 -6.52
N ILE A 79 -1.09 -18.31 -5.73
CA ILE A 79 -1.31 -19.02 -4.45
C ILE A 79 -1.66 -20.47 -4.72
N ILE A 80 -2.54 -20.70 -5.70
CA ILE A 80 -2.95 -22.06 -6.11
C ILE A 80 -1.76 -22.85 -6.65
N GLU A 81 -0.91 -22.22 -7.47
CA GLU A 81 0.31 -22.84 -7.99
C GLU A 81 1.28 -23.17 -6.86
N ALA A 82 1.55 -22.23 -5.96
CA ALA A 82 2.43 -22.44 -4.81
C ALA A 82 1.93 -23.55 -3.88
N ALA A 83 0.63 -23.67 -3.66
CA ALA A 83 0.02 -24.74 -2.89
C ALA A 83 0.20 -26.11 -3.54
N LYS A 84 0.02 -26.18 -4.87
CA LYS A 84 0.27 -27.40 -5.66
C LYS A 84 1.73 -27.82 -5.62
N GLU A 85 2.66 -26.89 -5.84
CA GLU A 85 4.11 -27.16 -5.80
C GLU A 85 4.59 -27.69 -4.45
N GLN A 86 4.05 -27.12 -3.36
CA GLN A 86 4.40 -27.51 -1.99
C GLN A 86 3.57 -28.67 -1.45
N ASN A 87 2.56 -29.11 -2.22
CA ASN A 87 1.61 -30.17 -1.84
C ASN A 87 0.94 -29.91 -0.48
N VAL A 88 0.47 -28.69 -0.28
CA VAL A 88 -0.22 -28.23 0.94
C VAL A 88 -1.55 -27.55 0.59
N GLU A 89 -2.41 -27.39 1.60
CA GLU A 89 -3.65 -26.65 1.49
C GLU A 89 -3.39 -25.14 1.23
N ILE A 90 -4.23 -24.51 0.41
CA ILE A 90 -4.15 -23.07 0.09
C ILE A 90 -4.15 -22.24 1.37
N THR A 91 -4.98 -22.60 2.35
CA THR A 91 -5.09 -21.93 3.65
C THR A 91 -3.77 -21.90 4.41
N SER A 92 -2.99 -22.97 4.35
CA SER A 92 -1.66 -23.06 5.01
C SER A 92 -0.67 -22.03 4.42
N ILE A 93 -0.72 -21.84 3.10
CA ILE A 93 0.10 -20.84 2.41
C ILE A 93 -0.35 -19.42 2.82
N THR A 94 -1.64 -19.15 2.68
CA THR A 94 -2.19 -17.80 2.92
C THR A 94 -2.01 -17.36 4.36
N GLU A 95 -2.27 -18.21 5.34
CA GLU A 95 -2.08 -17.89 6.76
C GLU A 95 -0.61 -17.59 7.09
N LYS A 96 0.30 -18.42 6.61
CA LYS A 96 1.75 -18.25 6.81
C LYS A 96 2.21 -16.89 6.28
N TYR A 97 1.95 -16.62 5.00
CA TYR A 97 2.48 -15.44 4.35
C TYR A 97 1.70 -14.16 4.68
N THR A 98 0.43 -14.27 5.09
CA THR A 98 -0.31 -13.14 5.67
C THR A 98 0.35 -12.65 6.97
N LYS A 99 0.68 -13.54 7.89
CA LYS A 99 1.39 -13.18 9.13
C LYS A 99 2.71 -12.48 8.85
N ILE A 100 3.47 -13.00 7.88
CA ILE A 100 4.74 -12.40 7.45
C ILE A 100 4.51 -11.01 6.83
N SER A 101 3.53 -10.87 5.93
CA SER A 101 3.21 -9.59 5.28
C SER A 101 2.75 -8.53 6.28
N VAL A 102 1.95 -8.90 7.27
CA VAL A 102 1.54 -7.99 8.35
C VAL A 102 2.73 -7.53 9.17
N SER A 103 3.70 -8.40 9.46
CA SER A 103 4.91 -8.01 10.19
C SER A 103 5.72 -6.94 9.46
N TYR A 104 5.82 -7.02 8.13
CA TYR A 104 6.47 -5.97 7.32
C TYR A 104 5.70 -4.65 7.32
N THR A 105 4.38 -4.68 7.49
CA THR A 105 3.58 -3.46 7.60
C THR A 105 3.96 -2.65 8.83
N HIS A 106 4.26 -3.30 9.94
CA HIS A 106 4.71 -2.66 11.17
C HIS A 106 6.15 -2.11 11.08
N LEU A 107 7.00 -2.69 10.26
CA LEU A 107 8.35 -2.17 10.01
C LEU A 107 8.37 -0.80 9.33
N ARG A 108 7.32 -0.47 8.57
CA ARG A 108 7.16 0.86 7.94
C ARG A 108 6.83 1.96 8.93
N ALA A 109 6.30 1.61 10.07
CA ALA A 109 5.92 2.54 11.14
C ALA A 109 7.03 2.75 12.18
N HIS A 110 8.28 2.48 11.87
CA HIS A 110 9.42 2.86 12.71
C HIS A 110 9.57 4.39 12.71
N GLU A 111 8.61 5.00 13.33
CA GLU A 111 8.74 6.37 13.78
C GLU A 111 9.74 6.36 14.94
N THR A 112 10.75 7.21 14.88
CA THR A 112 11.60 7.44 16.03
C THR A 112 10.74 7.93 17.18
N LEU A 113 11.00 7.47 18.40
CA LEU A 113 10.25 7.81 19.63
C LEU A 113 10.00 9.33 19.86
N GLY A 114 10.61 10.19 19.07
CA GLY A 114 10.37 11.64 19.09
C GLY A 114 9.21 12.13 18.23
N ASN A 115 8.51 11.25 17.52
CA ASN A 115 7.40 11.60 16.61
C ASN A 115 6.06 11.02 17.06
N LEU A 116 5.98 10.50 18.28
CA LEU A 116 4.73 10.06 18.92
C LEU A 116 4.10 11.19 19.73
#